data_29d085b968cbd045f764c652a3cb5ede
#
_entry.id   29d085b968cbd045f764c652a3cb5ede
#
_cell.length_a   1.000
_cell.length_b   1.000
_cell.length_c   1.000
_cell.angle_alpha   90.00
_cell.angle_beta   90.00
_cell.angle_gamma   90.00
#
_symmetry.space_group_name_H-M   'P 1'
#
loop_
_entity.id
_entity.type
_entity.pdbx_description
1 polymer ?
#
loop_
_entity_poly.entity_id
_entity_poly.type
_entity_poly.pdbx_seq_one_letter_code
_entity_poly.pdbx_strand_id
1 'polypeptide(L)'
;YRRAFRVSSLFYNARRTQIEMGCNAEKCIVIPNGVQYERFCNIPLKQEDGWVDIGAVVRLAPIKDVKTMIYAFFELASRVPNVRLHIMGGVDDEDYAKECYALVEELQLKNLIFTGRVDVVQYMQKLDFTILTSISEGQPLSVLESMAACRPCVTTEVGCCRELLEGAPGDTFGIAGYCVPPMYRQGLADAMEKMCASRARREEMGRIGQRRVDAYFHHEQMLANYRKMYDETAKEYHLE
;
A
#
# COMPACT_ATOMS: atom_id res chain seq x y z
N TYR A 1 15.63 -2.52 24.64
CA TYR A 1 15.57 -3.94 24.24
C TYR A 1 16.01 -4.90 25.35
N ARG A 2 16.91 -4.50 26.28
CA ARG A 2 17.51 -5.43 27.28
C ARG A 2 16.48 -6.14 28.16
N ARG A 3 15.39 -5.46 28.56
CA ARG A 3 14.36 -5.98 29.46
C ARG A 3 13.20 -6.68 28.73
N ALA A 4 13.11 -6.57 27.42
CA ALA A 4 12.04 -7.21 26.67
C ALA A 4 12.33 -8.70 26.50
N PHE A 5 11.31 -9.54 26.66
CA PHE A 5 11.36 -10.96 26.34
C PHE A 5 11.32 -11.16 24.82
N ARG A 6 10.38 -10.50 24.13
CA ARG A 6 10.26 -10.47 22.68
C ARG A 6 10.18 -9.02 22.17
N VAL A 7 10.62 -8.79 20.95
CA VAL A 7 10.49 -7.52 20.23
C VAL A 7 9.89 -7.83 18.87
N SER A 8 8.68 -7.33 18.60
CA SER A 8 8.02 -7.54 17.31
C SER A 8 8.27 -6.38 16.35
N SER A 9 8.37 -6.71 15.09
CA SER A 9 8.44 -5.78 13.96
C SER A 9 7.37 -6.13 12.95
N LEU A 10 6.92 -5.16 12.16
CA LEU A 10 5.93 -5.39 11.11
C LEU A 10 6.54 -6.03 9.85
N PHE A 11 7.86 -5.89 9.63
CA PHE A 11 8.53 -6.34 8.40
C PHE A 11 10.03 -6.60 8.64
N TYR A 12 10.66 -7.30 7.72
CA TYR A 12 12.04 -7.78 7.89
C TYR A 12 13.08 -6.66 7.98
N ASN A 13 12.93 -5.60 7.18
CA ASN A 13 13.85 -4.47 7.24
C ASN A 13 13.80 -3.74 8.60
N ALA A 14 12.58 -3.56 9.17
CA ALA A 14 12.44 -3.01 10.52
C ALA A 14 13.07 -3.92 11.58
N ARG A 15 12.92 -5.26 11.46
CA ARG A 15 13.62 -6.22 12.32
C ARG A 15 15.14 -6.06 12.23
N ARG A 16 15.67 -5.91 11.01
CA ARG A 16 17.11 -5.70 10.79
C ARG A 16 17.60 -4.44 11.50
N THR A 17 16.89 -3.33 11.33
CA THR A 17 17.20 -2.06 12.01
C THR A 17 17.19 -2.22 13.54
N GLN A 18 16.21 -2.93 14.11
CA GLN A 18 16.18 -3.18 15.57
C GLN A 18 17.41 -3.97 16.04
N ILE A 19 17.87 -4.94 15.27
CA ILE A 19 19.08 -5.71 15.58
C ILE A 19 20.32 -4.82 15.51
N GLU A 20 20.44 -4.00 14.46
CA GLU A 20 21.53 -3.01 14.31
C GLU A 20 21.55 -1.99 15.46
N MET A 21 20.39 -1.65 16.00
CA MET A 21 20.24 -0.80 17.21
C MET A 21 20.48 -1.54 18.54
N GLY A 22 20.97 -2.77 18.49
CA GLY A 22 21.41 -3.54 19.66
C GLY A 22 20.33 -4.46 20.27
N CYS A 23 19.26 -4.77 19.54
CA CYS A 23 18.35 -5.82 19.96
C CYS A 23 18.96 -7.21 19.65
N ASN A 24 18.83 -8.17 20.59
CA ASN A 24 19.23 -9.55 20.33
C ASN A 24 18.34 -10.15 19.22
N ALA A 25 18.96 -10.70 18.17
CA ALA A 25 18.28 -11.26 17.01
C ALA A 25 17.29 -12.40 17.37
N GLU A 26 17.57 -13.19 18.42
CA GLU A 26 16.70 -14.28 18.90
C GLU A 26 15.40 -13.76 19.55
N LYS A 27 15.41 -12.52 20.06
CA LYS A 27 14.23 -11.86 20.62
C LYS A 27 13.38 -11.17 19.55
N CYS A 28 13.96 -10.83 18.39
CA CYS A 28 13.30 -10.10 17.32
C CYS A 28 12.49 -11.03 16.42
N ILE A 29 11.18 -10.85 16.42
CA ILE A 29 10.25 -11.58 15.55
C ILE A 29 9.55 -10.64 14.60
N VAL A 30 9.09 -11.16 13.45
CA VAL A 30 8.26 -10.40 12.51
C VAL A 30 6.82 -10.86 12.65
N ILE A 31 5.94 -9.94 13.00
CA ILE A 31 4.48 -10.14 13.00
C ILE A 31 3.89 -9.04 12.12
N PRO A 32 3.63 -9.32 10.85
CA PRO A 32 3.07 -8.34 9.94
C PRO A 32 1.60 -8.04 10.28
N ASN A 33 1.13 -6.85 9.88
CA ASN A 33 -0.31 -6.60 9.85
C ASN A 33 -1.01 -7.57 8.90
N GLY A 34 -2.23 -7.94 9.26
CA GLY A 34 -3.12 -8.73 8.43
C GLY A 34 -4.33 -7.93 7.96
N VAL A 35 -4.89 -8.33 6.83
CA VAL A 35 -6.16 -7.80 6.31
C VAL A 35 -7.24 -8.86 6.34
N GLN A 36 -8.49 -8.44 6.35
CA GLN A 36 -9.65 -9.34 6.18
C GLN A 36 -9.73 -9.74 4.71
N TYR A 37 -8.90 -10.72 4.32
CA TYR A 37 -8.69 -11.13 2.94
C TYR A 37 -10.00 -11.45 2.21
N GLU A 38 -10.93 -12.14 2.87
CA GLU A 38 -12.22 -12.57 2.32
C GLU A 38 -13.11 -11.42 1.87
N ARG A 39 -12.91 -10.22 2.43
CA ARG A 39 -13.64 -9.02 2.01
C ARG A 39 -13.20 -8.49 0.65
N PHE A 40 -11.98 -8.82 0.22
CA PHE A 40 -11.35 -8.25 -0.97
C PHE A 40 -11.11 -9.25 -2.08
N CYS A 41 -10.86 -10.53 -1.76
CA CYS A 41 -10.34 -11.52 -2.72
C CYS A 41 -11.32 -11.86 -3.87
N ASN A 42 -12.60 -11.65 -3.68
CA ASN A 42 -13.63 -11.95 -4.67
C ASN A 42 -14.14 -10.71 -5.43
N ILE A 43 -13.48 -9.54 -5.26
CA ILE A 43 -13.87 -8.34 -6.00
C ILE A 43 -13.55 -8.54 -7.49
N PRO A 44 -14.56 -8.42 -8.40
CA PRO A 44 -14.33 -8.62 -9.82
C PRO A 44 -13.35 -7.58 -10.37
N LEU A 45 -12.55 -7.98 -11.35
CA LEU A 45 -11.71 -7.05 -12.09
C LEU A 45 -12.59 -6.05 -12.84
N LYS A 46 -12.09 -4.83 -12.98
CA LYS A 46 -12.78 -3.79 -13.75
C LYS A 46 -13.03 -4.25 -15.19
N GLN A 47 -14.24 -4.04 -15.68
CA GLN A 47 -14.55 -4.26 -17.09
C GLN A 47 -13.88 -3.19 -17.96
N GLU A 48 -13.49 -3.58 -19.17
CA GLU A 48 -12.88 -2.65 -20.12
C GLU A 48 -13.89 -1.63 -20.62
N ASP A 49 -13.61 -0.35 -20.41
CA ASP A 49 -14.43 0.79 -20.85
C ASP A 49 -13.61 1.84 -21.62
N GLY A 50 -12.38 1.49 -21.98
CA GLY A 50 -11.45 2.40 -22.66
C GLY A 50 -10.72 3.37 -21.73
N TRP A 51 -10.97 3.31 -20.42
CA TRP A 51 -10.30 4.11 -19.39
C TRP A 51 -9.44 3.26 -18.48
N VAL A 52 -8.35 3.83 -17.99
CA VAL A 52 -7.57 3.28 -16.90
C VAL A 52 -7.86 4.09 -15.64
N ASP A 53 -8.44 3.43 -14.63
CA ASP A 53 -8.81 4.04 -13.37
C ASP A 53 -7.79 3.70 -12.28
N ILE A 54 -7.15 4.73 -11.76
CA ILE A 54 -6.14 4.67 -10.72
C ILE A 54 -6.79 5.05 -9.40
N GLY A 55 -6.62 4.26 -8.36
CA GLY A 55 -7.15 4.54 -7.03
C GLY A 55 -6.08 4.94 -6.02
N ALA A 56 -6.39 5.88 -5.15
CA ALA A 56 -5.57 6.19 -3.97
C ALA A 56 -6.44 6.16 -2.72
N VAL A 57 -6.23 5.19 -1.84
CA VAL A 57 -6.92 5.10 -0.55
C VAL A 57 -6.08 5.83 0.49
N VAL A 58 -6.34 7.13 0.65
CA VAL A 58 -5.52 8.01 1.49
C VAL A 58 -6.35 9.10 2.16
N ARG A 59 -5.96 9.51 3.37
CA ARG A 59 -6.45 10.76 3.98
C ARG A 59 -5.67 11.94 3.40
N LEU A 60 -6.33 13.10 3.27
CA LEU A 60 -5.65 14.33 2.88
C LEU A 60 -4.85 14.86 4.07
N ALA A 61 -3.57 14.51 4.12
CA ALA A 61 -2.61 14.88 5.15
C ALA A 61 -1.21 15.02 4.55
N PRO A 62 -0.34 15.91 5.05
CA PRO A 62 1.01 16.14 4.51
C PRO A 62 1.85 14.87 4.39
N ILE A 63 1.77 13.97 5.37
CA ILE A 63 2.53 12.71 5.38
C ILE A 63 2.19 11.77 4.22
N LYS A 64 1.00 11.93 3.61
CA LYS A 64 0.53 11.14 2.47
C LYS A 64 0.99 11.68 1.11
N ASP A 65 1.54 12.88 1.11
CA ASP A 65 2.14 13.56 -0.04
C ASP A 65 1.26 13.52 -1.32
N VAL A 66 -0.01 13.88 -1.10
CA VAL A 66 -1.02 13.91 -2.19
C VAL A 66 -0.65 14.94 -3.26
N LYS A 67 0.10 15.99 -2.92
CA LYS A 67 0.57 16.97 -3.91
C LYS A 67 1.53 16.34 -4.92
N THR A 68 2.50 15.53 -4.48
CA THR A 68 3.38 14.77 -5.40
C THR A 68 2.56 13.81 -6.27
N MET A 69 1.52 13.18 -5.72
CA MET A 69 0.59 12.35 -6.48
C MET A 69 -0.12 13.14 -7.60
N ILE A 70 -0.65 14.32 -7.27
CA ILE A 70 -1.33 15.21 -8.23
C ILE A 70 -0.38 15.63 -9.36
N TYR A 71 0.85 16.04 -9.03
CA TYR A 71 1.87 16.39 -10.04
C TYR A 71 2.26 15.19 -10.91
N ALA A 72 2.47 14.01 -10.32
CA ALA A 72 2.78 12.80 -11.06
C ALA A 72 1.62 12.40 -12.00
N PHE A 73 0.39 12.55 -11.54
CA PHE A 73 -0.79 12.29 -12.36
C PHE A 73 -0.93 13.31 -13.50
N PHE A 74 -0.64 14.59 -13.27
CA PHE A 74 -0.60 15.61 -14.33
C PHE A 74 0.40 15.24 -15.43
N GLU A 75 1.60 14.80 -15.06
CA GLU A 75 2.60 14.33 -16.02
C GLU A 75 2.13 13.08 -16.78
N LEU A 76 1.51 12.12 -16.10
CA LEU A 76 0.91 10.94 -16.72
C LEU A 76 -0.19 11.30 -17.70
N ALA A 77 -1.13 12.15 -17.30
CA ALA A 77 -2.28 12.53 -18.12
C ALA A 77 -1.88 13.28 -19.41
N SER A 78 -0.71 13.92 -19.42
CA SER A 78 -0.15 14.53 -20.64
C SER A 78 0.38 13.53 -21.66
N ARG A 79 0.69 12.28 -21.21
CA ARG A 79 1.29 11.23 -22.05
C ARG A 79 0.32 10.12 -22.41
N VAL A 80 -0.60 9.80 -21.49
CA VAL A 80 -1.54 8.69 -21.61
C VAL A 80 -2.96 9.25 -21.64
N PRO A 81 -3.66 9.16 -22.75
CA PRO A 81 -5.07 9.55 -22.81
C PRO A 81 -5.91 8.55 -22.00
N ASN A 82 -7.12 8.97 -21.62
CA ASN A 82 -8.10 8.12 -20.95
C ASN A 82 -7.61 7.50 -19.63
N VAL A 83 -6.96 8.30 -18.78
CA VAL A 83 -6.64 7.94 -17.39
C VAL A 83 -7.48 8.78 -16.43
N ARG A 84 -7.89 8.18 -15.31
CA ARG A 84 -8.58 8.87 -14.20
C ARG A 84 -7.89 8.51 -12.90
N LEU A 85 -7.79 9.51 -12.00
CA LEU A 85 -7.30 9.31 -10.63
C LEU A 85 -8.43 9.55 -9.64
N HIS A 86 -8.68 8.57 -8.78
CA HIS A 86 -9.69 8.61 -7.73
C HIS A 86 -9.00 8.66 -6.37
N ILE A 87 -9.09 9.78 -5.68
CA ILE A 87 -8.55 9.96 -4.33
C ILE A 87 -9.67 9.69 -3.32
N MET A 88 -9.58 8.55 -2.64
CA MET A 88 -10.59 8.02 -1.73
C MET A 88 -10.13 8.18 -0.28
N GLY A 89 -10.78 9.06 0.45
CA GLY A 89 -10.50 9.28 1.86
C GLY A 89 -11.02 10.61 2.37
N GLY A 90 -11.00 10.79 3.67
CA GLY A 90 -11.41 12.02 4.32
C GLY A 90 -10.29 13.04 4.41
N VAL A 91 -10.66 14.24 4.80
CA VAL A 91 -9.73 15.31 5.17
C VAL A 91 -9.24 15.06 6.60
N ASP A 92 -7.95 15.10 6.80
CA ASP A 92 -7.27 14.99 8.09
C ASP A 92 -6.61 16.33 8.49
N ASP A 93 -6.20 17.10 7.46
CA ASP A 93 -5.64 18.44 7.56
C ASP A 93 -6.35 19.35 6.55
N GLU A 94 -7.16 20.29 7.05
CA GLU A 94 -8.02 21.17 6.23
C GLU A 94 -7.18 22.11 5.34
N ASP A 95 -6.08 22.65 5.83
CA ASP A 95 -5.27 23.59 5.04
C ASP A 95 -4.51 22.86 3.96
N TYR A 96 -3.98 21.68 4.25
CA TYR A 96 -3.38 20.81 3.23
C TYR A 96 -4.40 20.37 2.16
N ALA A 97 -5.63 20.07 2.57
CA ALA A 97 -6.69 19.70 1.63
C ALA A 97 -7.04 20.86 0.68
N LYS A 98 -7.16 22.10 1.20
CA LYS A 98 -7.37 23.31 0.37
C LYS A 98 -6.25 23.48 -0.65
N GLU A 99 -5.00 23.27 -0.23
CA GLU A 99 -3.85 23.35 -1.15
C GLU A 99 -3.90 22.28 -2.23
N CYS A 100 -4.33 21.04 -1.90
CA CYS A 100 -4.52 19.97 -2.88
C CYS A 100 -5.63 20.32 -3.90
N TYR A 101 -6.76 20.85 -3.42
CA TYR A 101 -7.86 21.25 -4.31
C TYR A 101 -7.45 22.41 -5.23
N ALA A 102 -6.80 23.45 -4.69
CA ALA A 102 -6.29 24.57 -5.47
C ALA A 102 -5.28 24.12 -6.54
N LEU A 103 -4.41 23.16 -6.22
CA LEU A 103 -3.45 22.59 -7.16
C LEU A 103 -4.15 21.88 -8.33
N VAL A 104 -5.21 21.12 -8.08
CA VAL A 104 -5.99 20.44 -9.13
C VAL A 104 -6.67 21.46 -10.06
N GLU A 105 -7.20 22.56 -9.52
CA GLU A 105 -7.78 23.68 -10.29
C GLU A 105 -6.69 24.38 -11.12
N GLU A 106 -5.55 24.72 -10.53
CA GLU A 106 -4.42 25.37 -11.21
C GLU A 106 -3.92 24.52 -12.39
N LEU A 107 -3.78 23.20 -12.19
CA LEU A 107 -3.36 22.27 -13.25
C LEU A 107 -4.49 21.87 -14.21
N GLN A 108 -5.70 22.34 -14.01
CA GLN A 108 -6.90 22.07 -14.84
C GLN A 108 -7.17 20.56 -15.02
N LEU A 109 -6.94 19.75 -13.99
CA LEU A 109 -7.12 18.30 -14.01
C LEU A 109 -8.59 17.91 -13.90
N LYS A 110 -9.27 17.71 -15.04
CA LYS A 110 -10.70 17.32 -15.10
C LYS A 110 -10.96 15.85 -14.78
N ASN A 111 -9.94 15.02 -14.89
CA ASN A 111 -9.98 13.57 -14.70
C ASN A 111 -9.38 13.11 -13.36
N LEU A 112 -9.19 14.01 -12.40
CA LEU A 112 -8.89 13.73 -11.02
C LEU A 112 -10.14 13.96 -10.17
N ILE A 113 -10.49 12.97 -9.34
CA ILE A 113 -11.75 12.93 -8.59
C ILE A 113 -11.42 12.72 -7.11
N PHE A 114 -11.80 13.69 -6.27
CA PHE A 114 -11.83 13.50 -4.82
C PHE A 114 -13.19 12.91 -4.44
N THR A 115 -13.21 11.66 -4.00
CA THR A 115 -14.46 10.95 -3.68
C THR A 115 -14.95 11.21 -2.27
N GLY A 116 -14.09 11.75 -1.40
CA GLY A 116 -14.33 11.71 0.03
C GLY A 116 -14.26 10.27 0.58
N ARG A 117 -14.92 10.03 1.73
CA ARG A 117 -15.01 8.68 2.31
C ARG A 117 -16.00 7.83 1.52
N VAL A 118 -15.55 6.66 1.07
CA VAL A 118 -16.34 5.68 0.32
C VAL A 118 -16.17 4.29 0.94
N ASP A 119 -17.07 3.37 0.61
CA ASP A 119 -16.83 1.95 0.83
C ASP A 119 -15.74 1.47 -0.14
N VAL A 120 -14.54 1.25 0.39
CA VAL A 120 -13.35 0.87 -0.39
C VAL A 120 -13.57 -0.46 -1.10
N VAL A 121 -14.25 -1.44 -0.47
CA VAL A 121 -14.54 -2.74 -1.05
C VAL A 121 -15.38 -2.58 -2.32
N GLN A 122 -16.46 -1.81 -2.23
CA GLN A 122 -17.33 -1.56 -3.40
C GLN A 122 -16.63 -0.71 -4.46
N TYR A 123 -15.75 0.20 -4.04
CA TYR A 123 -15.06 1.09 -4.98
C TYR A 123 -13.95 0.40 -5.77
N MET A 124 -13.27 -0.60 -5.16
CA MET A 124 -12.17 -1.34 -5.79
C MET A 124 -12.53 -1.99 -7.13
N GLN A 125 -13.80 -2.39 -7.34
CA GLN A 125 -14.23 -2.97 -8.62
C GLN A 125 -14.13 -1.98 -9.81
N LYS A 126 -14.03 -0.67 -9.54
CA LYS A 126 -13.90 0.38 -10.56
C LYS A 126 -12.45 0.68 -10.93
N LEU A 127 -11.48 0.10 -10.23
CA LEU A 127 -10.07 0.45 -10.32
C LEU A 127 -9.29 -0.61 -11.09
N ASP A 128 -8.32 -0.15 -11.87
CA ASP A 128 -7.33 -0.98 -12.56
C ASP A 128 -6.10 -1.26 -11.68
N PHE A 129 -5.62 -0.25 -10.97
CA PHE A 129 -4.51 -0.35 -10.02
C PHE A 129 -4.56 0.78 -9.00
N THR A 130 -3.69 0.73 -7.98
CA THR A 130 -3.65 1.77 -6.95
C THR A 130 -2.30 2.44 -6.84
N ILE A 131 -2.29 3.64 -6.24
CA ILE A 131 -1.08 4.40 -5.96
C ILE A 131 -1.01 4.82 -4.48
N LEU A 132 0.20 4.80 -3.91
CA LEU A 132 0.52 5.36 -2.59
C LEU A 132 1.78 6.20 -2.70
N THR A 133 1.72 7.46 -2.25
CA THR A 133 2.83 8.43 -2.36
C THR A 133 3.38 8.89 -1.02
N SER A 134 3.01 8.22 0.06
CA SER A 134 3.39 8.61 1.42
C SER A 134 4.90 8.83 1.58
N ILE A 135 5.25 9.81 2.42
CA ILE A 135 6.65 10.10 2.79
C ILE A 135 7.14 9.09 3.85
N SER A 136 6.24 8.57 4.66
CA SER A 136 6.55 7.58 5.70
C SER A 136 5.36 6.67 5.94
N GLU A 137 5.65 5.38 6.07
CA GLU A 137 4.72 4.31 6.44
C GLU A 137 5.44 3.27 7.32
N GLY A 138 4.66 2.49 8.05
CA GLY A 138 5.13 1.22 8.58
C GLY A 138 4.80 0.11 7.60
N GLN A 139 3.56 -0.36 7.66
CA GLN A 139 2.99 -1.33 6.72
C GLN A 139 1.60 -0.83 6.30
N PRO A 140 1.46 -0.26 5.10
CA PRO A 140 0.21 0.36 4.66
C PRO A 140 -0.86 -0.68 4.37
N LEU A 141 -1.96 -0.65 5.14
CA LEU A 141 -3.11 -1.54 4.93
C LEU A 141 -3.76 -1.34 3.57
N SER A 142 -3.80 -0.11 3.06
CA SER A 142 -4.36 0.19 1.74
C SER A 142 -3.64 -0.55 0.59
N VAL A 143 -2.33 -0.81 0.72
CA VAL A 143 -1.57 -1.62 -0.24
C VAL A 143 -1.94 -3.09 -0.10
N LEU A 144 -2.04 -3.63 1.12
CA LEU A 144 -2.47 -5.00 1.35
C LEU A 144 -3.91 -5.25 0.86
N GLU A 145 -4.83 -4.32 1.13
CA GLU A 145 -6.22 -4.38 0.66
C GLU A 145 -6.31 -4.35 -0.88
N SER A 146 -5.49 -3.52 -1.51
CA SER A 146 -5.37 -3.43 -2.95
C SER A 146 -4.87 -4.74 -3.57
N MET A 147 -3.79 -5.28 -3.01
CA MET A 147 -3.23 -6.57 -3.43
C MET A 147 -4.23 -7.71 -3.21
N ALA A 148 -4.93 -7.74 -2.06
CA ALA A 148 -5.99 -8.71 -1.79
C ALA A 148 -7.13 -8.63 -2.83
N ALA A 149 -7.45 -7.43 -3.30
CA ALA A 149 -8.43 -7.18 -4.37
C ALA A 149 -7.88 -7.45 -5.79
N CYS A 150 -6.72 -8.08 -5.94
CA CYS A 150 -6.07 -8.32 -7.23
C CYS A 150 -5.75 -7.01 -8.00
N ARG A 151 -5.49 -5.89 -7.31
CA ARG A 151 -5.05 -4.61 -7.90
C ARG A 151 -3.57 -4.43 -7.61
N PRO A 152 -2.71 -4.37 -8.65
CA PRO A 152 -1.31 -4.06 -8.47
C PRO A 152 -1.14 -2.63 -7.97
N CYS A 153 0.03 -2.32 -7.39
CA CYS A 153 0.26 -1.02 -6.76
C CYS A 153 1.49 -0.32 -7.35
N VAL A 154 1.41 1.02 -7.41
CA VAL A 154 2.58 1.88 -7.54
C VAL A 154 2.76 2.58 -6.20
N THR A 155 3.92 2.43 -5.55
CA THR A 155 4.14 2.99 -4.21
C THR A 155 5.46 3.74 -4.13
N THR A 156 5.54 4.67 -3.18
CA THR A 156 6.83 5.14 -2.70
C THR A 156 7.53 4.04 -1.89
N GLU A 157 8.87 4.04 -1.91
CA GLU A 157 9.71 3.09 -1.17
C GLU A 157 9.82 3.49 0.30
N VAL A 158 8.71 3.32 1.04
CA VAL A 158 8.60 3.63 2.45
C VAL A 158 8.13 2.42 3.24
N GLY A 159 8.56 2.30 4.49
CA GLY A 159 8.20 1.16 5.35
C GLY A 159 8.52 -0.18 4.69
N CYS A 160 7.52 -1.03 4.58
CA CYS A 160 7.64 -2.35 3.93
C CYS A 160 7.15 -2.38 2.48
N CYS A 161 6.87 -1.24 1.82
CA CYS A 161 6.28 -1.24 0.48
C CYS A 161 7.08 -2.10 -0.52
N ARG A 162 8.42 -2.04 -0.48
CA ARG A 162 9.26 -2.90 -1.32
C ARG A 162 9.06 -4.39 -1.00
N GLU A 163 9.06 -4.77 0.28
CA GLU A 163 8.83 -6.17 0.68
C GLU A 163 7.42 -6.66 0.27
N LEU A 164 6.41 -5.78 0.30
CA LEU A 164 5.05 -6.11 -0.16
C LEU A 164 5.01 -6.35 -1.67
N LEU A 165 5.68 -5.51 -2.46
CA LEU A 165 5.56 -5.57 -3.92
C LEU A 165 6.57 -6.53 -4.58
N GLU A 166 7.76 -6.67 -4.03
CA GLU A 166 8.84 -7.50 -4.60
C GLU A 166 9.00 -8.84 -3.87
N GLY A 167 8.43 -8.96 -2.65
CA GLY A 167 8.55 -10.12 -1.78
C GLY A 167 9.60 -9.95 -0.69
N ALA A 168 9.32 -10.55 0.47
CA ALA A 168 10.27 -10.69 1.57
C ALA A 168 11.25 -11.85 1.30
N PRO A 169 12.32 -12.00 2.10
CA PRO A 169 13.23 -13.14 1.96
C PRO A 169 12.49 -14.48 1.99
N GLY A 170 12.66 -15.29 0.94
CA GLY A 170 11.98 -16.58 0.76
C GLY A 170 10.67 -16.53 -0.04
N ASP A 171 10.16 -15.35 -0.37
CA ASP A 171 9.01 -15.20 -1.27
C ASP A 171 9.46 -15.37 -2.74
N THR A 172 8.75 -16.23 -3.47
CA THR A 172 9.04 -16.55 -4.87
C THR A 172 7.89 -16.23 -5.82
N PHE A 173 6.84 -15.52 -5.35
CA PHE A 173 5.66 -15.23 -6.16
C PHE A 173 5.93 -14.28 -7.34
N GLY A 174 6.91 -13.39 -7.21
CA GLY A 174 7.25 -12.41 -8.24
C GLY A 174 6.89 -10.98 -7.86
N ILE A 175 6.75 -10.09 -8.84
CA ILE A 175 6.56 -8.65 -8.66
C ILE A 175 5.07 -8.29 -8.75
N ALA A 176 4.54 -7.66 -7.70
CA ALA A 176 3.13 -7.24 -7.59
C ALA A 176 2.88 -5.74 -7.89
N GLY A 177 3.91 -5.00 -8.28
CA GLY A 177 3.80 -3.57 -8.53
C GLY A 177 5.14 -2.89 -8.68
N TYR A 178 5.16 -1.56 -8.59
CA TYR A 178 6.38 -0.76 -8.71
C TYR A 178 6.61 0.09 -7.47
N CYS A 179 7.87 0.12 -7.00
CA CYS A 179 8.35 1.01 -5.95
C CYS A 179 9.25 2.10 -6.53
N VAL A 180 9.08 3.34 -6.08
CA VAL A 180 9.92 4.48 -6.47
C VAL A 180 10.35 5.28 -5.23
N PRO A 181 11.43 6.05 -5.28
CA PRO A 181 11.81 6.91 -4.17
C PRO A 181 10.68 7.88 -3.76
N PRO A 182 10.53 8.21 -2.45
CA PRO A 182 9.58 9.24 -2.01
C PRO A 182 9.84 10.60 -2.67
N MET A 183 8.78 11.41 -2.83
CA MET A 183 8.82 12.75 -3.41
C MET A 183 9.36 12.81 -4.86
N TYR A 184 9.45 11.67 -5.55
CA TYR A 184 9.96 11.59 -6.92
C TYR A 184 8.81 11.49 -7.92
N ARG A 185 8.19 12.65 -8.24
CA ARG A 185 7.02 12.75 -9.12
C ARG A 185 7.23 12.12 -10.50
N GLN A 186 8.40 12.35 -11.13
CA GLN A 186 8.72 11.80 -12.45
C GLN A 186 8.75 10.27 -12.43
N GLY A 187 9.39 9.66 -11.42
CA GLY A 187 9.43 8.20 -11.26
C GLY A 187 8.05 7.60 -11.00
N LEU A 188 7.18 8.32 -10.27
CA LEU A 188 5.78 7.92 -10.08
C LEU A 188 5.01 7.96 -11.39
N ALA A 189 5.16 9.03 -12.18
CA ALA A 189 4.53 9.15 -13.50
C ALA A 189 4.98 8.02 -14.44
N ASP A 190 6.28 7.75 -14.51
CA ASP A 190 6.87 6.69 -15.34
C ASP A 190 6.41 5.28 -14.90
N ALA A 191 6.28 5.05 -13.60
CA ALA A 191 5.76 3.78 -13.06
C ALA A 191 4.27 3.59 -13.36
N MET A 192 3.47 4.65 -13.23
CA MET A 192 2.05 4.63 -13.62
C MET A 192 1.89 4.43 -15.13
N GLU A 193 2.71 5.06 -15.97
CA GLU A 193 2.69 4.88 -17.42
C GLU A 193 2.96 3.41 -17.81
N LYS A 194 3.98 2.77 -17.20
CA LYS A 194 4.26 1.33 -17.37
C LYS A 194 3.05 0.48 -16.93
N MET A 195 2.36 0.89 -15.86
CA MET A 195 1.17 0.20 -15.39
C MET A 195 0.00 0.37 -16.38
N CYS A 196 -0.15 1.54 -17.00
CA CYS A 196 -1.17 1.81 -18.02
C CYS A 196 -0.94 1.03 -19.32
N ALA A 197 0.30 0.77 -19.69
CA ALA A 197 0.70 0.24 -21.00
C ALA A 197 0.14 -1.17 -21.31
N SER A 198 -0.12 -2.01 -20.29
CA SER A 198 -0.57 -3.39 -20.51
C SER A 198 -1.54 -3.88 -19.43
N ARG A 199 -2.77 -4.17 -19.83
CA ARG A 199 -3.77 -4.81 -18.97
C ARG A 199 -3.31 -6.19 -18.49
N ALA A 200 -2.78 -7.02 -19.38
CA ALA A 200 -2.31 -8.35 -19.04
C ALA A 200 -1.22 -8.31 -17.95
N ARG A 201 -0.32 -7.31 -18.03
CA ARG A 201 0.71 -7.10 -17.02
C ARG A 201 0.14 -6.66 -15.68
N ARG A 202 -0.86 -5.75 -15.68
CA ARG A 202 -1.58 -5.36 -14.45
C ARG A 202 -2.25 -6.56 -13.78
N GLU A 203 -2.96 -7.38 -14.56
CA GLU A 203 -3.64 -8.56 -14.05
C GLU A 203 -2.66 -9.61 -13.50
N GLU A 204 -1.52 -9.82 -14.16
CA GLU A 204 -0.47 -10.72 -13.69
C GLU A 204 0.08 -10.24 -12.32
N MET A 205 0.48 -8.97 -12.23
CA MET A 205 0.96 -8.37 -10.99
C MET A 205 -0.11 -8.40 -9.89
N GLY A 206 -1.36 -8.16 -10.23
CA GLY A 206 -2.50 -8.26 -9.30
C GLY A 206 -2.65 -9.66 -8.72
N ARG A 207 -2.59 -10.71 -9.56
CA ARG A 207 -2.65 -12.11 -9.10
C ARG A 207 -1.44 -12.49 -8.21
N ILE A 208 -0.25 -11.97 -8.52
CA ILE A 208 0.93 -12.16 -7.67
C ILE A 208 0.70 -11.52 -6.31
N GLY A 209 0.22 -10.27 -6.28
CA GLY A 209 -0.11 -9.56 -5.05
C GLY A 209 -1.16 -10.29 -4.21
N GLN A 210 -2.24 -10.74 -4.84
CA GLN A 210 -3.31 -11.47 -4.17
C GLN A 210 -2.81 -12.76 -3.53
N ARG A 211 -2.03 -13.57 -4.25
CA ARG A 211 -1.43 -14.81 -3.71
C ARG A 211 -0.49 -14.52 -2.54
N ARG A 212 0.27 -13.42 -2.60
CA ARG A 212 1.17 -13.01 -1.50
C ARG A 212 0.37 -12.65 -0.25
N VAL A 213 -0.72 -11.88 -0.39
CA VAL A 213 -1.58 -11.54 0.75
C VAL A 213 -2.23 -12.80 1.33
N ASP A 214 -2.74 -13.69 0.48
CA ASP A 214 -3.32 -14.96 0.90
C ASP A 214 -2.32 -15.84 1.67
N ALA A 215 -1.06 -15.87 1.25
CA ALA A 215 -0.03 -16.67 1.91
C ALA A 215 0.45 -16.12 3.26
N TYR A 216 0.50 -14.77 3.43
CA TYR A 216 1.28 -14.18 4.52
C TYR A 216 0.57 -13.12 5.36
N PHE A 217 -0.58 -12.57 4.91
CA PHE A 217 -1.14 -11.36 5.49
C PHE A 217 -2.62 -11.47 5.89
N HIS A 218 -3.06 -12.67 6.30
CA HIS A 218 -4.39 -12.85 6.88
C HIS A 218 -4.48 -12.24 8.28
N HIS A 219 -5.61 -11.61 8.58
CA HIS A 219 -5.88 -11.01 9.90
C HIS A 219 -5.82 -12.04 11.03
N GLU A 220 -6.39 -13.22 10.81
CA GLU A 220 -6.40 -14.32 11.78
C GLU A 220 -5.00 -14.83 12.08
N GLN A 221 -4.11 -14.90 11.07
CA GLN A 221 -2.71 -15.27 11.23
C GLN A 221 -1.96 -14.25 12.09
N MET A 222 -2.18 -12.97 11.86
CA MET A 222 -1.62 -11.90 12.68
C MET A 222 -2.06 -12.05 14.13
N LEU A 223 -3.35 -12.25 14.41
CA LEU A 223 -3.87 -12.44 15.76
C LEU A 223 -3.31 -13.69 16.43
N ALA A 224 -3.20 -14.81 15.70
CA ALA A 224 -2.61 -16.04 16.21
C ALA A 224 -1.13 -15.85 16.60
N ASN A 225 -0.35 -15.14 15.78
CA ASN A 225 1.05 -14.83 16.06
C ASN A 225 1.20 -13.93 17.30
N TYR A 226 0.35 -12.92 17.48
CA TYR A 226 0.36 -12.09 18.69
C TYR A 226 -0.04 -12.89 19.94
N ARG A 227 -1.09 -13.71 19.86
CA ARG A 227 -1.49 -14.61 20.98
C ARG A 227 -0.34 -15.51 21.40
N LYS A 228 0.30 -16.18 20.42
CA LYS A 228 1.47 -17.02 20.69
C LYS A 228 2.58 -16.26 21.40
N MET A 229 2.90 -15.04 20.94
CA MET A 229 3.92 -14.19 21.57
C MET A 229 3.55 -13.83 23.02
N TYR A 230 2.30 -13.51 23.29
CA TYR A 230 1.83 -13.19 24.64
C TYR A 230 1.84 -14.43 25.55
N ASP A 231 1.40 -15.60 25.05
CA ASP A 231 1.42 -16.86 25.81
C ASP A 231 2.86 -17.29 26.17
N GLU A 232 3.80 -17.15 25.23
CA GLU A 232 5.23 -17.40 25.49
C GLU A 232 5.76 -16.44 26.57
N THR A 233 5.38 -15.16 26.50
CA THR A 233 5.80 -14.14 27.46
C THR A 233 5.20 -14.41 28.86
N ALA A 234 3.92 -14.76 28.93
CA ALA A 234 3.25 -15.09 30.18
C ALA A 234 3.90 -16.29 30.88
N LYS A 235 4.22 -17.35 30.14
CA LYS A 235 4.94 -18.54 30.66
C LYS A 235 6.31 -18.19 31.20
N GLU A 236 7.09 -17.38 30.50
CA GLU A 236 8.43 -16.94 30.90
C GLU A 236 8.42 -16.16 32.22
N TYR A 237 7.41 -15.32 32.41
CA TYR A 237 7.30 -14.48 33.63
C TYR A 237 6.35 -15.04 34.68
N HIS A 238 5.86 -16.29 34.55
CA HIS A 238 4.90 -16.93 35.43
C HIS A 238 3.65 -16.09 35.72
N LEU A 239 3.14 -15.42 34.68
CA LEU A 239 1.91 -14.63 34.73
C LEU A 239 0.72 -15.56 34.47
N GLU A 240 -0.27 -15.57 35.38
CA GLU A 240 -1.53 -16.32 35.23
C GLU A 240 -2.55 -15.59 34.34
#